data_026dee74dcd1086889b12bca386eeed1
#
_entry.id   026dee74dcd1086889b12bca386eeed1
#
_cell.length_a   1.000
_cell.length_b   1.000
_cell.length_c   1.000
_cell.angle_alpha   90.00
_cell.angle_beta   90.00
_cell.angle_gamma   90.00
#
_symmetry.space_group_name_H-M   'P 1'
#
loop_
_entity.id
_entity.type
_entity.pdbx_description
1 polymer ?
#
loop_
_entity_poly.entity_id
_entity_poly.type
_entity_poly.pdbx_seq_one_letter_code
_entity_poly.pdbx_strand_id
1 'polypeptide(L)'
;NTIEVNFGWGSTSETDEKVRWANQKVIHDGFHLRRTQKIESIVAFARKTGHQVKLRVCYSEWRKGYNCSRCTKCQRTMLGFILEGANPNDYGFEVPKDFYELIFKNFEKDSVMTIGVKYEWQCLQDKAKQVQQPFIINEVATEMTKFNTFVNLDIDGVVNKNQEKLQKSKEWKFVIINKFPKLFNFYLKLRQKI
;
A
#
# COMPACT_ATOMS: atom_id res chain seq x y z
N ASN A 1 5.54 -10.80 -5.42
CA ASN A 1 6.22 -11.91 -4.77
C ASN A 1 7.68 -11.54 -4.51
N THR A 2 8.23 -12.13 -3.45
CA THR A 2 9.68 -12.14 -3.18
C THR A 2 10.10 -13.58 -2.91
N ILE A 3 11.40 -13.84 -2.82
CA ILE A 3 11.92 -15.17 -2.50
C ILE A 3 11.38 -15.71 -1.15
N GLU A 4 11.06 -14.82 -0.21
CA GLU A 4 10.58 -15.19 1.12
C GLU A 4 9.07 -15.47 1.17
N VAL A 5 8.29 -14.84 0.27
CA VAL A 5 6.83 -14.90 0.32
C VAL A 5 6.25 -15.02 -1.07
N ASN A 6 5.58 -16.14 -1.33
CA ASN A 6 4.81 -16.37 -2.54
C ASN A 6 3.31 -16.19 -2.25
N PHE A 7 2.72 -15.15 -2.81
CA PHE A 7 1.29 -14.84 -2.68
C PHE A 7 0.42 -15.47 -3.77
N GLY A 8 0.96 -16.39 -4.57
CA GLY A 8 0.22 -17.03 -5.65
C GLY A 8 -0.08 -16.12 -6.86
N TRP A 9 0.66 -15.03 -7.04
CA TRP A 9 0.57 -14.20 -8.25
C TRP A 9 1.17 -14.94 -9.44
N GLY A 10 0.61 -14.73 -10.65
CA GLY A 10 1.11 -15.34 -11.87
C GLY A 10 2.53 -14.93 -12.26
N SER A 11 3.00 -13.77 -11.81
CA SER A 11 4.38 -13.30 -12.03
C SER A 11 5.28 -13.76 -10.87
N THR A 12 6.15 -14.69 -11.15
CA THR A 12 7.18 -15.21 -10.25
C THR A 12 8.47 -15.40 -11.05
N SER A 13 9.62 -15.51 -10.39
CA SER A 13 10.88 -15.81 -11.09
C SER A 13 10.76 -17.13 -11.90
N GLU A 14 10.11 -18.13 -11.32
CA GLU A 14 9.92 -19.43 -11.97
C GLU A 14 9.05 -19.36 -13.24
N THR A 15 7.99 -18.53 -13.23
CA THR A 15 7.11 -18.37 -14.39
C THR A 15 7.69 -17.39 -15.41
N ASP A 16 8.18 -16.24 -14.97
CA ASP A 16 8.66 -15.17 -15.86
C ASP A 16 9.91 -15.59 -16.61
N GLU A 17 10.84 -16.29 -15.97
CA GLU A 17 12.08 -16.77 -16.61
C GLU A 17 11.87 -17.93 -17.59
N LYS A 18 10.66 -18.52 -17.63
CA LYS A 18 10.27 -19.48 -18.68
C LYS A 18 9.75 -18.79 -19.94
N VAL A 19 9.40 -17.52 -19.88
CA VAL A 19 8.92 -16.76 -21.05
C VAL A 19 10.07 -16.56 -22.04
N ARG A 20 9.82 -16.89 -23.32
CA ARG A 20 10.75 -16.74 -24.42
C ARG A 20 10.02 -16.21 -25.63
N TRP A 21 10.67 -15.33 -26.38
CA TRP A 21 10.24 -14.94 -27.72
C TRP A 21 11.48 -14.64 -28.58
N ALA A 22 11.51 -15.22 -29.76
CA ALA A 22 12.68 -15.14 -30.65
C ALA A 22 13.98 -15.48 -29.89
N ASN A 23 14.97 -14.62 -29.92
CA ASN A 23 16.26 -14.78 -29.24
C ASN A 23 16.32 -14.08 -27.87
N GLN A 24 15.16 -13.66 -27.34
CA GLN A 24 15.07 -12.94 -26.07
C GLN A 24 14.76 -13.89 -24.91
N LYS A 25 15.29 -13.58 -23.73
CA LYS A 25 14.91 -14.21 -22.46
C LYS A 25 14.44 -13.16 -21.46
N VAL A 26 13.51 -13.54 -20.60
CA VAL A 26 13.10 -12.74 -19.47
C VAL A 26 13.97 -13.08 -18.26
N ILE A 27 14.39 -12.05 -17.53
CA ILE A 27 15.04 -12.17 -16.23
C ILE A 27 14.14 -11.47 -15.22
N HIS A 28 13.76 -12.17 -14.16
CA HIS A 28 12.97 -11.59 -13.05
C HIS A 28 13.93 -10.89 -12.09
N ASP A 29 14.23 -9.61 -12.38
CA ASP A 29 15.15 -8.83 -11.57
C ASP A 29 14.56 -8.39 -10.22
N GLY A 30 15.41 -8.33 -9.21
CA GLY A 30 15.07 -7.87 -7.86
C GLY A 30 14.07 -8.76 -7.10
N PHE A 31 13.93 -10.04 -7.49
CA PHE A 31 13.06 -11.00 -6.79
C PHE A 31 13.50 -11.26 -5.34
N HIS A 32 14.78 -11.15 -5.04
CA HIS A 32 15.36 -11.31 -3.73
C HIS A 32 15.18 -10.08 -2.82
N LEU A 33 14.68 -8.96 -3.35
CA LEU A 33 14.51 -7.71 -2.62
C LEU A 33 13.04 -7.46 -2.28
N ARG A 34 12.77 -7.13 -1.00
CA ARG A 34 11.49 -6.58 -0.56
C ARG A 34 11.32 -5.15 -1.09
N ARG A 35 10.09 -4.65 -1.11
CA ARG A 35 9.81 -3.25 -1.50
C ARG A 35 10.62 -2.23 -0.69
N THR A 36 10.73 -2.43 0.62
CA THR A 36 11.53 -1.56 1.51
C THR A 36 12.99 -1.51 1.10
N GLN A 37 13.60 -2.65 0.76
CA GLN A 37 14.98 -2.75 0.31
C GLN A 37 15.18 -2.13 -1.09
N LYS A 38 14.19 -2.23 -1.98
CA LYS A 38 14.22 -1.55 -3.28
C LYS A 38 14.20 -0.02 -3.10
N ILE A 39 13.41 0.51 -2.16
CA ILE A 39 13.37 1.93 -1.84
C ILE A 39 14.72 2.37 -1.24
N GLU A 40 15.27 1.62 -0.31
CA GLU A 40 16.60 1.86 0.25
C GLU A 40 17.67 1.95 -0.83
N SER A 41 17.68 1.00 -1.78
CA SER A 41 18.60 1.00 -2.92
C SER A 41 18.45 2.25 -3.80
N ILE A 42 17.21 2.69 -4.04
CA ILE A 42 16.92 3.91 -4.82
C ILE A 42 17.43 5.16 -4.10
N VAL A 43 17.20 5.25 -2.78
CA VAL A 43 17.68 6.38 -1.98
C VAL A 43 19.21 6.40 -1.92
N ALA A 44 19.83 5.24 -1.70
CA ALA A 44 21.28 5.11 -1.71
C ALA A 44 21.89 5.51 -3.06
N PHE A 45 21.30 5.07 -4.16
CA PHE A 45 21.72 5.46 -5.51
C PHE A 45 21.59 6.97 -5.73
N ALA A 46 20.44 7.56 -5.39
CA ALA A 46 20.22 9.01 -5.56
C ALA A 46 21.21 9.83 -4.74
N ARG A 47 21.47 9.44 -3.49
CA ARG A 47 22.47 10.12 -2.62
C ARG A 47 23.88 9.98 -3.17
N LYS A 48 24.26 8.81 -3.68
CA LYS A 48 25.59 8.55 -4.21
C LYS A 48 25.88 9.29 -5.52
N THR A 49 24.89 9.40 -6.38
CA THR A 49 25.07 9.91 -7.76
C THR A 49 24.59 11.34 -7.94
N GLY A 50 23.79 11.88 -7.01
CA GLY A 50 23.04 13.12 -7.19
C GLY A 50 21.90 13.04 -8.23
N HIS A 51 21.62 11.84 -8.75
CA HIS A 51 20.62 11.65 -9.81
C HIS A 51 19.21 11.60 -9.24
N GLN A 52 18.31 12.43 -9.74
CA GLN A 52 16.91 12.40 -9.32
C GLN A 52 16.17 11.24 -9.99
N VAL A 53 15.68 10.31 -9.16
CA VAL A 53 14.85 9.17 -9.61
C VAL A 53 13.39 9.46 -9.31
N LYS A 54 12.57 9.67 -10.33
CA LYS A 54 11.12 9.85 -10.15
C LYS A 54 10.38 8.54 -10.42
N LEU A 55 9.65 8.08 -9.41
CA LEU A 55 8.89 6.83 -9.48
C LEU A 55 7.43 7.07 -9.88
N ARG A 56 6.90 6.14 -10.66
CA ARG A 56 5.47 6.03 -10.92
C ARG A 56 4.97 4.69 -10.37
N VAL A 57 4.19 4.74 -9.27
CA VAL A 57 3.65 3.54 -8.58
C VAL A 57 2.13 3.45 -8.64
N CYS A 58 1.48 4.53 -9.01
CA CYS A 58 0.03 4.68 -8.99
C CYS A 58 -0.57 4.53 -10.39
N TYR A 59 -1.70 3.77 -10.47
CA TYR A 59 -2.48 3.62 -11.70
C TYR A 59 -3.73 4.52 -11.75
N SER A 60 -3.91 5.42 -10.76
CA SER A 60 -5.06 6.30 -10.72
C SER A 60 -5.11 7.22 -11.94
N GLU A 61 -6.24 7.28 -12.60
CA GLU A 61 -6.50 8.22 -13.70
C GLU A 61 -6.66 9.66 -13.20
N TRP A 62 -7.05 9.82 -11.94
CA TRP A 62 -7.25 11.13 -11.28
C TRP A 62 -5.94 11.79 -10.81
N ARG A 63 -4.78 11.26 -11.16
CA ARG A 63 -3.50 11.86 -10.78
C ARG A 63 -3.22 13.13 -11.59
N LYS A 64 -2.73 14.15 -10.91
CA LYS A 64 -2.18 15.37 -11.51
C LYS A 64 -0.64 15.29 -11.55
N GLY A 65 -0.02 14.41 -12.23
CA GLY A 65 1.43 14.23 -12.21
C GLY A 65 1.84 12.76 -12.21
N TYR A 66 2.96 12.42 -11.56
CA TYR A 66 3.45 11.04 -11.55
C TYR A 66 2.56 10.11 -10.72
N ASN A 67 2.07 10.58 -9.58
CA ASN A 67 1.30 9.79 -8.63
C ASN A 67 0.11 10.57 -8.07
N CYS A 68 -0.94 9.87 -7.59
CA CYS A 68 -2.06 10.54 -6.91
C CYS A 68 -1.73 10.92 -5.46
N SER A 69 -0.66 10.38 -4.88
CA SER A 69 -0.15 10.59 -3.53
C SER A 69 -1.16 10.29 -2.38
N ARG A 70 -2.32 9.69 -2.69
CA ARG A 70 -3.39 9.42 -1.72
C ARG A 70 -3.79 7.95 -1.60
N CYS A 71 -3.58 7.14 -2.66
CA CYS A 71 -3.93 5.72 -2.61
C CYS A 71 -2.93 4.91 -1.77
N THR A 72 -3.33 3.72 -1.34
CA THR A 72 -2.51 2.83 -0.49
C THR A 72 -1.16 2.47 -1.12
N LYS A 73 -1.04 2.39 -2.45
CA LYS A 73 0.25 2.18 -3.13
C LYS A 73 1.19 3.37 -2.93
N CYS A 74 0.67 4.60 -3.14
CA CYS A 74 1.43 5.82 -2.90
C CYS A 74 1.85 5.94 -1.44
N GLN A 75 0.92 5.71 -0.50
CA GLN A 75 1.19 5.81 0.94
C GLN A 75 2.30 4.87 1.38
N ARG A 76 2.27 3.59 0.98
CA ARG A 76 3.33 2.64 1.31
C ARG A 76 4.68 3.03 0.73
N THR A 77 4.70 3.59 -0.47
CA THR A 77 5.96 4.02 -1.09
C THR A 77 6.48 5.30 -0.44
N MET A 78 5.62 6.29 -0.19
CA MET A 78 6.01 7.52 0.52
C MET A 78 6.53 7.22 1.92
N LEU A 79 5.83 6.36 2.68
CA LEU A 79 6.30 5.93 4.00
C LEU A 79 7.67 5.25 3.91
N GLY A 80 7.91 4.42 2.90
CA GLY A 80 9.23 3.82 2.67
C GLY A 80 10.33 4.88 2.50
N PHE A 81 10.11 5.95 1.75
CA PHE A 81 11.07 7.05 1.63
C PHE A 81 11.26 7.82 2.94
N ILE A 82 10.17 8.07 3.67
CA ILE A 82 10.22 8.70 5.00
C ILE A 82 11.09 7.90 5.96
N LEU A 83 10.98 6.57 5.94
CA LEU A 83 11.79 5.67 6.76
C LEU A 83 13.27 5.66 6.36
N GLU A 84 13.59 5.96 5.11
CA GLU A 84 14.96 6.17 4.63
C GLU A 84 15.49 7.59 4.91
N GLY A 85 14.76 8.43 5.62
CA GLY A 85 15.11 9.82 5.85
C GLY A 85 15.15 10.65 4.55
N ALA A 86 14.34 10.29 3.56
CA ALA A 86 14.28 10.94 2.25
C ALA A 86 12.93 11.64 2.05
N ASN A 87 12.93 12.82 1.42
CA ASN A 87 11.72 13.55 1.09
C ASN A 87 11.00 12.88 -0.10
N PRO A 88 9.79 12.31 0.07
CA PRO A 88 9.09 11.66 -1.04
C PRO A 88 8.78 12.59 -2.21
N ASN A 89 8.70 13.92 -1.99
CA ASN A 89 8.46 14.89 -3.05
C ASN A 89 9.58 14.88 -4.10
N ASP A 90 10.80 14.55 -3.71
CA ASP A 90 11.94 14.45 -4.63
C ASP A 90 11.82 13.24 -5.58
N TYR A 91 10.96 12.26 -5.22
CA TYR A 91 10.77 11.00 -5.93
C TYR A 91 9.44 10.92 -6.71
N GLY A 92 8.80 12.05 -6.97
CA GLY A 92 7.58 12.13 -7.82
C GLY A 92 6.27 11.97 -7.07
N PHE A 93 6.25 12.33 -5.81
CA PHE A 93 5.04 12.41 -4.98
C PHE A 93 4.77 13.86 -4.59
N GLU A 94 3.53 14.12 -4.19
CA GLU A 94 3.08 15.33 -3.51
C GLU A 94 2.52 14.90 -2.17
N VAL A 95 3.37 14.89 -1.12
CA VAL A 95 2.98 14.37 0.19
C VAL A 95 1.90 15.26 0.79
N PRO A 96 0.70 14.73 1.06
CA PRO A 96 -0.37 15.51 1.67
C PRO A 96 -0.05 15.85 3.12
N LYS A 97 -0.51 17.02 3.60
CA LYS A 97 -0.29 17.47 4.99
C LYS A 97 -0.88 16.51 6.03
N ASP A 98 -1.98 15.84 5.66
CA ASP A 98 -2.70 14.85 6.45
C ASP A 98 -2.23 13.40 6.16
N PHE A 99 -0.94 13.21 5.85
CA PHE A 99 -0.41 11.93 5.36
C PHE A 99 -0.69 10.75 6.30
N TYR A 100 -0.39 10.88 7.59
CA TYR A 100 -0.61 9.81 8.56
C TYR A 100 -2.09 9.56 8.83
N GLU A 101 -2.91 10.61 8.89
CA GLU A 101 -4.37 10.49 9.01
C GLU A 101 -4.98 9.74 7.85
N LEU A 102 -4.48 9.97 6.63
CA LEU A 102 -4.90 9.22 5.46
C LEU A 102 -4.53 7.74 5.56
N ILE A 103 -3.36 7.42 6.10
CA ILE A 103 -2.97 6.02 6.37
C ILE A 103 -3.98 5.39 7.35
N PHE A 104 -4.22 5.99 8.51
CA PHE A 104 -5.14 5.48 9.52
C PHE A 104 -6.56 5.33 8.98
N LYS A 105 -7.06 6.35 8.27
CA LYS A 105 -8.38 6.33 7.64
C LYS A 105 -8.52 5.21 6.59
N ASN A 106 -7.45 4.89 5.87
CA ASN A 106 -7.47 3.78 4.93
C ASN A 106 -7.47 2.43 5.66
N PHE A 107 -6.75 2.28 6.76
CA PHE A 107 -6.85 1.09 7.61
C PHE A 107 -8.27 0.88 8.16
N GLU A 108 -8.97 1.95 8.55
CA GLU A 108 -10.34 1.87 9.03
C GLU A 108 -11.36 1.52 7.93
N LYS A 109 -11.11 1.96 6.69
CA LYS A 109 -12.02 1.78 5.55
C LYS A 109 -11.79 0.48 4.78
N ASP A 110 -10.56 -0.02 4.74
CA ASP A 110 -10.21 -1.22 3.99
C ASP A 110 -10.83 -2.45 4.64
N SER A 111 -12.06 -2.74 4.21
CA SER A 111 -12.80 -3.94 4.65
C SER A 111 -12.13 -5.25 4.22
N VAL A 112 -11.25 -5.22 3.21
CA VAL A 112 -10.49 -6.39 2.75
C VAL A 112 -9.08 -5.97 2.36
N MET A 113 -8.14 -6.18 3.27
CA MET A 113 -6.73 -6.08 2.93
C MET A 113 -6.24 -7.44 2.44
N THR A 114 -5.68 -7.51 1.22
CA THR A 114 -5.08 -8.76 0.74
C THR A 114 -3.86 -9.13 1.58
N ILE A 115 -3.55 -10.42 1.65
CA ILE A 115 -2.38 -10.92 2.39
C ILE A 115 -1.10 -10.18 1.97
N GLY A 116 -0.90 -9.95 0.67
CA GLY A 116 0.27 -9.22 0.16
C GLY A 116 0.33 -7.76 0.59
N VAL A 117 -0.82 -7.07 0.64
CA VAL A 117 -0.90 -5.67 1.11
C VAL A 117 -0.62 -5.60 2.61
N LYS A 118 -1.18 -6.51 3.39
CA LYS A 118 -0.93 -6.63 4.83
C LYS A 118 0.56 -6.86 5.10
N TYR A 119 1.17 -7.83 4.42
CA TYR A 119 2.60 -8.11 4.53
C TYR A 119 3.47 -6.88 4.23
N GLU A 120 3.15 -6.11 3.19
CA GLU A 120 3.91 -4.89 2.87
C GLU A 120 3.80 -3.82 3.97
N TRP A 121 2.64 -3.68 4.62
CA TRP A 121 2.48 -2.78 5.76
C TRP A 121 3.24 -3.27 6.99
N GLN A 122 3.25 -4.57 7.26
CA GLN A 122 4.03 -5.17 8.33
C GLN A 122 5.54 -4.96 8.12
N CYS A 123 6.05 -5.16 6.89
CA CYS A 123 7.45 -4.86 6.56
C CYS A 123 7.81 -3.38 6.80
N LEU A 124 6.91 -2.44 6.48
CA LEU A 124 7.13 -1.02 6.76
C LEU A 124 7.12 -0.74 8.26
N GLN A 125 6.20 -1.36 9.01
CA GLN A 125 6.12 -1.21 10.46
C GLN A 125 7.37 -1.78 11.17
N ASP A 126 7.85 -2.94 10.74
CA ASP A 126 9.07 -3.54 11.30
C ASP A 126 10.31 -2.67 11.03
N LYS A 127 10.39 -2.07 9.86
CA LYS A 127 11.43 -1.07 9.57
C LYS A 127 11.25 0.19 10.41
N ALA A 128 10.02 0.68 10.57
CA ALA A 128 9.72 1.87 11.37
C ALA A 128 10.13 1.71 12.84
N LYS A 129 10.00 0.52 13.42
CA LYS A 129 10.49 0.21 14.78
C LYS A 129 12.00 0.40 14.96
N GLN A 130 12.78 0.37 13.87
CA GLN A 130 14.23 0.51 13.88
C GLN A 130 14.70 1.94 13.57
N VAL A 131 13.79 2.79 13.05
CA VAL A 131 14.10 4.15 12.61
C VAL A 131 13.88 5.13 13.76
N GLN A 132 14.94 5.81 14.19
CA GLN A 132 14.88 6.82 15.24
C GLN A 132 14.47 8.20 14.71
N GLN A 133 14.89 8.54 13.49
CA GLN A 133 14.66 9.85 12.87
C GLN A 133 14.10 9.69 11.46
N PRO A 134 12.76 9.51 11.32
CA PRO A 134 12.12 9.53 10.01
C PRO A 134 12.20 10.94 9.40
N PHE A 135 12.05 11.03 8.07
CA PHE A 135 11.90 12.33 7.43
C PHE A 135 10.61 13.02 7.91
N ILE A 136 10.73 14.27 8.31
CA ILE A 136 9.60 15.09 8.76
C ILE A 136 9.08 15.94 7.61
N ILE A 137 7.79 15.87 7.35
CA ILE A 137 7.13 16.55 6.23
C ILE A 137 6.74 17.99 6.62
N ASN A 138 6.14 18.17 7.79
CA ASN A 138 5.57 19.45 8.24
C ASN A 138 6.10 19.86 9.62
N GLU A 139 5.66 19.19 10.69
CA GLU A 139 5.94 19.56 12.07
C GLU A 139 6.43 18.37 12.88
N VAL A 140 7.59 18.51 13.51
CA VAL A 140 8.29 17.43 14.22
C VAL A 140 7.43 16.77 15.29
N ALA A 141 6.87 17.53 16.23
CA ALA A 141 6.17 16.99 17.38
C ALA A 141 4.90 16.21 16.97
N THR A 142 4.12 16.79 16.09
CA THR A 142 2.86 16.19 15.59
C THR A 142 3.14 14.94 14.76
N GLU A 143 4.11 14.98 13.86
CA GLU A 143 4.43 13.85 13.00
C GLU A 143 5.09 12.71 13.77
N MET A 144 5.97 12.99 14.72
CA MET A 144 6.55 11.96 15.57
C MET A 144 5.49 11.23 16.42
N THR A 145 4.49 11.96 16.92
CA THR A 145 3.36 11.34 17.62
C THR A 145 2.60 10.36 16.71
N LYS A 146 2.27 10.79 15.48
CA LYS A 146 1.57 9.96 14.50
C LYS A 146 2.42 8.80 13.99
N PHE A 147 3.70 9.05 13.77
CA PHE A 147 4.68 8.01 13.43
C PHE A 147 4.72 6.93 14.52
N ASN A 148 4.83 7.31 15.80
CA ASN A 148 4.80 6.38 16.91
C ASN A 148 3.45 5.63 17.01
N THR A 149 2.34 6.29 16.68
CA THR A 149 1.03 5.63 16.57
C THR A 149 1.05 4.55 15.48
N PHE A 150 1.67 4.81 14.32
CA PHE A 150 1.82 3.81 13.28
C PHE A 150 2.75 2.65 13.72
N VAL A 151 3.87 2.94 14.39
CA VAL A 151 4.80 1.93 14.90
C VAL A 151 4.10 0.94 15.84
N ASN A 152 3.17 1.43 16.67
CA ASN A 152 2.45 0.64 17.65
C ASN A 152 1.07 0.14 17.17
N LEU A 153 0.72 0.35 15.91
CA LEU A 153 -0.57 -0.06 15.35
C LEU A 153 -0.67 -1.60 15.30
N ASP A 154 -1.73 -2.15 15.88
CA ASP A 154 -2.07 -3.57 15.70
C ASP A 154 -2.70 -3.79 14.32
N ILE A 155 -1.84 -4.01 13.31
CA ILE A 155 -2.28 -4.23 11.93
C ILE A 155 -3.14 -5.49 11.81
N ASP A 156 -2.80 -6.55 12.55
CA ASP A 156 -3.55 -7.81 12.51
C ASP A 156 -4.94 -7.65 13.11
N GLY A 157 -5.05 -7.00 14.26
CA GLY A 157 -6.32 -6.70 14.90
C GLY A 157 -7.24 -5.82 14.04
N VAL A 158 -6.67 -4.79 13.37
CA VAL A 158 -7.44 -3.94 12.44
C VAL A 158 -7.94 -4.74 11.25
N VAL A 159 -7.10 -5.57 10.63
CA VAL A 159 -7.48 -6.41 9.48
C VAL A 159 -8.55 -7.42 9.87
N ASN A 160 -8.39 -8.11 11.00
CA ASN A 160 -9.36 -9.09 11.51
C ASN A 160 -10.72 -8.44 11.79
N LYS A 161 -10.74 -7.29 12.48
CA LYS A 161 -11.96 -6.51 12.75
C LYS A 161 -12.68 -6.10 11.48
N ASN A 162 -11.94 -5.71 10.45
CA ASN A 162 -12.53 -5.34 9.16
C ASN A 162 -13.09 -6.56 8.41
N GLN A 163 -12.43 -7.71 8.49
CA GLN A 163 -12.94 -8.97 7.93
C GLN A 163 -14.22 -9.42 8.63
N GLU A 164 -14.29 -9.34 9.96
CA GLU A 164 -15.51 -9.64 10.72
C GLU A 164 -16.68 -8.72 10.34
N LYS A 165 -16.42 -7.41 10.21
CA LYS A 165 -17.44 -6.46 9.75
C LYS A 165 -17.97 -6.81 8.36
N LEU A 166 -17.06 -7.19 7.44
CA LEU A 166 -17.43 -7.60 6.11
C LEU A 166 -18.27 -8.89 6.12
N GLN A 167 -17.86 -9.86 6.92
CA GLN A 167 -18.58 -11.13 7.06
C GLN A 167 -20.00 -10.88 7.60
N LYS A 168 -20.15 -10.12 8.68
CA LYS A 168 -21.46 -9.73 9.22
C LYS A 168 -22.32 -9.00 8.16
N SER A 169 -21.72 -8.09 7.40
CA SER A 169 -22.43 -7.39 6.31
C SER A 169 -22.93 -8.33 5.22
N LYS A 170 -22.14 -9.36 4.85
CA LYS A 170 -22.55 -10.39 3.89
C LYS A 170 -23.68 -11.24 4.43
N GLU A 171 -23.63 -11.64 5.68
CA GLU A 171 -24.68 -12.41 6.36
C GLU A 171 -26.01 -11.64 6.40
N TRP A 172 -25.95 -10.35 6.82
CA TRP A 172 -27.11 -9.47 6.80
C TRP A 172 -27.69 -9.30 5.38
N LYS A 173 -26.84 -9.10 4.39
CA LYS A 173 -27.26 -9.01 2.99
C LYS A 173 -27.96 -10.29 2.52
N PHE A 174 -27.40 -11.45 2.87
CA PHE A 174 -27.99 -12.75 2.56
C PHE A 174 -29.38 -12.91 3.22
N VAL A 175 -29.52 -12.53 4.49
CA VAL A 175 -30.79 -12.52 5.21
C VAL A 175 -31.84 -11.62 4.51
N ILE A 176 -31.44 -10.39 4.13
CA ILE A 176 -32.33 -9.44 3.45
C ILE A 176 -32.78 -9.98 2.09
N ILE A 177 -31.85 -10.53 1.31
CA ILE A 177 -32.17 -11.13 -0.01
C ILE A 177 -33.19 -12.25 0.12
N ASN A 178 -33.01 -13.14 1.10
CA ASN A 178 -33.89 -14.33 1.24
C ASN A 178 -35.19 -14.01 1.94
N LYS A 179 -35.20 -13.19 2.98
CA LYS A 179 -36.44 -12.87 3.73
C LYS A 179 -37.25 -11.72 3.13
N PHE A 180 -36.60 -10.79 2.43
CA PHE A 180 -37.24 -9.58 1.89
C PHE A 180 -36.82 -9.28 0.45
N PRO A 181 -37.05 -10.20 -0.51
CA PRO A 181 -36.55 -10.04 -1.89
C PRO A 181 -37.11 -8.80 -2.60
N LYS A 182 -38.36 -8.40 -2.31
CA LYS A 182 -38.95 -7.19 -2.90
C LYS A 182 -38.25 -5.92 -2.44
N LEU A 183 -37.87 -5.83 -1.16
CA LEU A 183 -37.13 -4.70 -0.57
C LEU A 183 -35.74 -4.61 -1.16
N PHE A 184 -35.08 -5.75 -1.33
CA PHE A 184 -33.74 -5.80 -1.94
C PHE A 184 -33.76 -5.35 -3.40
N ASN A 185 -34.72 -5.79 -4.18
CA ASN A 185 -34.89 -5.36 -5.57
C ASN A 185 -35.21 -3.87 -5.70
N PHE A 186 -35.99 -3.31 -4.77
CA PHE A 186 -36.20 -1.85 -4.69
C PHE A 186 -34.91 -1.11 -4.41
N TYR A 187 -34.11 -1.56 -3.45
CA TYR A 187 -32.80 -1.00 -3.14
C TYR A 187 -31.85 -1.02 -4.35
N LEU A 188 -31.80 -2.14 -5.10
CA LEU A 188 -30.98 -2.24 -6.32
C LEU A 188 -31.41 -1.23 -7.39
N LYS A 189 -32.71 -1.02 -7.58
CA LYS A 189 -33.25 -0.01 -8.52
C LYS A 189 -32.87 1.42 -8.12
N LEU A 190 -32.85 1.74 -6.83
CA LEU A 190 -32.39 3.05 -6.35
C LEU A 190 -30.90 3.26 -6.60
N ARG A 191 -30.09 2.22 -6.38
CA ARG A 191 -28.63 2.31 -6.58
C ARG A 191 -28.19 2.45 -8.05
N GLN A 192 -29.01 1.99 -8.99
CA GLN A 192 -28.75 2.13 -10.44
C GLN A 192 -29.08 3.54 -10.97
N LYS A 193 -29.76 4.38 -10.17
CA LYS A 193 -30.15 5.76 -10.55
C LYS A 193 -29.16 6.83 -10.04
N ILE A 194 -28.12 6.43 -9.31
CA ILE A 194 -27.04 7.27 -8.81
C ILE A 194 -25.76 6.94 -9.58
#